data_cf8b60e78461828f1bc6e5d84f27f574
#
_entry.id   cf8b60e78461828f1bc6e5d84f27f574
#
_cell.length_a   1.000
_cell.length_b   1.000
_cell.length_c   1.000
_cell.angle_alpha   90.00
_cell.angle_beta   90.00
_cell.angle_gamma   90.00
#
_symmetry.space_group_name_H-M   'P 1'
#
loop_
_entity.id
_entity.type
_entity.pdbx_description
1 polymer ?
#
loop_
_entity_poly.entity_id
_entity_poly.type
_entity_poly.pdbx_seq_one_letter_code
_entity_poly.pdbx_strand_id
1 'polypeptide(L)'
;MISLVGIATLILIAIALSHQRRSINWRTVSVAFVIQVLIGAFALYVPWGQTVLASLSGAVASLQLYANKGIEFLFGGLSSPHMFEVFGSGGFVFAIRVLPMIVFFGSFISVLYYIGVMGWIIRLVGGTLRLLLGTSRIESMVVTSAIFIGQSEVPLVVRPFIAKLTRSELFAVMVGGFAAVAGSVLLGYAGLGVELKYLIAACFMSAPGALLMAKLMEPETEAACTEQVVEALGQAENRPTNIIDAAAEGAQVGLRLALSVGAMLLAFIALIALFNGLLGWAGNWFGYPQLTLQLVLGHVLAPIAFLLGVPWHEAVLAGGFIGEKLVLNEFVAYADLANYLTPAKAAEAGVPLLSVHTQVIVTFALCGFANLSSIAIQLGGLTGIAPQRRQELARLGLRAMIGGTLSNLMSAAIVGFFISL
;
A
#
# COMPACT_ATOMS: atom_id res chain seq x y z
N MET A 1 -9.97 20.37 -11.47
CA MET A 1 -10.81 21.14 -10.52
C MET A 1 -11.55 20.25 -9.51
N ILE A 2 -12.18 19.14 -9.93
CA ILE A 2 -12.92 18.21 -9.04
C ILE A 2 -12.01 17.60 -7.97
N SER A 3 -10.79 17.21 -8.32
CA SER A 3 -9.81 16.64 -7.37
C SER A 3 -9.49 17.58 -6.19
N LEU A 4 -9.54 18.92 -6.38
CA LEU A 4 -9.38 19.87 -5.27
C LEU A 4 -10.54 19.78 -4.28
N VAL A 5 -11.77 19.60 -4.79
CA VAL A 5 -12.95 19.36 -3.94
C VAL A 5 -12.77 18.03 -3.21
N GLY A 6 -12.23 17.00 -3.90
CA GLY A 6 -11.90 15.72 -3.29
C GLY A 6 -10.88 15.84 -2.15
N ILE A 7 -9.79 16.57 -2.35
CA ILE A 7 -8.79 16.87 -1.31
C ILE A 7 -9.45 17.51 -0.09
N ALA A 8 -10.25 18.54 -0.31
CA ALA A 8 -10.96 19.22 0.78
C ALA A 8 -11.93 18.28 1.50
N THR A 9 -12.67 17.47 0.76
CA THR A 9 -13.62 16.47 1.31
C THR A 9 -12.90 15.43 2.17
N LEU A 10 -11.75 14.89 1.71
CA LEU A 10 -10.98 13.90 2.47
C LEU A 10 -10.43 14.49 3.79
N ILE A 11 -9.96 15.75 3.77
CA ILE A 11 -9.54 16.46 4.97
C ILE A 11 -10.73 16.65 5.92
N LEU A 12 -11.89 17.08 5.41
CA LEU A 12 -13.10 17.26 6.22
C LEU A 12 -13.57 15.93 6.85
N ILE A 13 -13.51 14.82 6.11
CA ILE A 13 -13.82 13.49 6.64
C ILE A 13 -12.84 13.14 7.79
N ALA A 14 -11.54 13.35 7.60
CA ALA A 14 -10.54 13.08 8.64
C ALA A 14 -10.77 13.94 9.89
N ILE A 15 -11.11 15.24 9.74
CA ILE A 15 -11.46 16.13 10.83
C ILE A 15 -12.78 15.69 11.51
N ALA A 16 -13.78 15.26 10.72
CA ALA A 16 -15.04 14.77 11.26
C ALA A 16 -14.85 13.54 12.16
N LEU A 17 -13.92 12.65 11.77
CA LEU A 17 -13.53 11.45 12.50
C LEU A 17 -12.49 11.72 13.62
N SER A 18 -12.07 12.97 13.82
CA SER A 18 -11.09 13.35 14.84
C SER A 18 -11.62 13.12 16.25
N HIS A 19 -10.77 12.52 17.10
CA HIS A 19 -11.08 12.31 18.52
C HIS A 19 -11.10 13.63 19.29
N GLN A 20 -10.17 14.54 18.99
CA GLN A 20 -10.06 15.86 19.64
C GLN A 20 -9.74 16.96 18.64
N ARG A 21 -10.74 17.49 17.95
CA ARG A 21 -10.60 18.49 16.89
C ARG A 21 -9.83 19.77 17.32
N ARG A 22 -9.95 20.16 18.62
CA ARG A 22 -9.30 21.37 19.15
C ARG A 22 -7.80 21.20 19.35
N SER A 23 -7.32 19.97 19.46
CA SER A 23 -5.90 19.65 19.69
C SER A 23 -5.13 19.39 18.39
N ILE A 24 -5.76 19.58 17.21
CA ILE A 24 -5.11 19.41 15.92
C ILE A 24 -3.97 20.41 15.78
N ASN A 25 -2.74 19.92 15.59
CA ASN A 25 -1.58 20.73 15.29
C ASN A 25 -1.55 21.07 13.79
N TRP A 26 -2.12 22.23 13.44
CA TRP A 26 -2.23 22.65 12.05
C TRP A 26 -0.89 22.84 11.34
N ARG A 27 0.19 23.13 12.08
CA ARG A 27 1.54 23.19 11.49
C ARG A 27 1.95 21.81 10.98
N THR A 28 1.87 20.79 11.81
CA THR A 28 2.21 19.41 11.43
C THR A 28 1.36 18.93 10.26
N VAL A 29 0.05 19.15 10.33
CA VAL A 29 -0.91 18.78 9.28
C VAL A 29 -0.60 19.48 7.95
N SER A 30 -0.42 20.81 7.97
CA SER A 30 -0.14 21.59 6.76
C SER A 30 1.19 21.20 6.12
N VAL A 31 2.24 21.01 6.94
CA VAL A 31 3.56 20.60 6.42
C VAL A 31 3.49 19.18 5.84
N ALA A 32 2.79 18.23 6.49
CA ALA A 32 2.61 16.88 5.97
C ALA A 32 1.89 16.90 4.62
N PHE A 33 0.83 17.69 4.51
CA PHE A 33 0.09 17.86 3.25
C PHE A 33 0.98 18.47 2.15
N VAL A 34 1.71 19.54 2.46
CA VAL A 34 2.64 20.19 1.51
C VAL A 34 3.71 19.20 1.02
N ILE A 35 4.31 18.41 1.93
CA ILE A 35 5.30 17.39 1.54
C ILE A 35 4.66 16.35 0.60
N GLN A 36 3.45 15.89 0.91
CA GLN A 36 2.75 14.91 0.07
C GLN A 36 2.47 15.49 -1.33
N VAL A 37 2.02 16.75 -1.41
CA VAL A 37 1.80 17.47 -2.67
C VAL A 37 3.12 17.65 -3.44
N LEU A 38 4.20 18.04 -2.76
CA LEU A 38 5.51 18.24 -3.39
C LEU A 38 6.08 16.93 -3.95
N ILE A 39 5.93 15.80 -3.25
CA ILE A 39 6.35 14.49 -3.76
C ILE A 39 5.52 14.14 -5.01
N GLY A 40 4.20 14.34 -4.98
CA GLY A 40 3.34 14.10 -6.14
C GLY A 40 3.70 14.99 -7.34
N ALA A 41 3.91 16.29 -7.10
CA ALA A 41 4.34 17.23 -8.13
C ALA A 41 5.72 16.86 -8.71
N PHE A 42 6.68 16.53 -7.84
CA PHE A 42 8.01 16.08 -8.23
C PHE A 42 7.97 14.83 -9.10
N ALA A 43 7.19 13.84 -8.70
CA ALA A 43 7.08 12.57 -9.41
C ALA A 43 6.41 12.68 -10.78
N LEU A 44 5.40 13.56 -10.93
CA LEU A 44 4.54 13.59 -12.11
C LEU A 44 4.74 14.79 -13.00
N TYR A 45 5.16 15.93 -12.45
CA TYR A 45 5.16 17.21 -13.16
C TYR A 45 6.56 17.77 -13.44
N VAL A 46 7.51 17.52 -12.53
CA VAL A 46 8.87 18.05 -12.69
C VAL A 46 9.70 17.12 -13.58
N PRO A 47 10.26 17.61 -14.73
CA PRO A 47 10.96 16.74 -15.69
C PRO A 47 12.12 15.95 -15.10
N TRP A 48 12.95 16.58 -14.29
CA TRP A 48 14.06 15.87 -13.62
C TRP A 48 13.57 14.90 -12.53
N GLY A 49 12.45 15.17 -11.87
CA GLY A 49 11.78 14.26 -10.96
C GLY A 49 11.30 13.00 -11.67
N GLN A 50 10.69 13.17 -12.83
CA GLN A 50 10.30 12.04 -13.70
C GLN A 50 11.53 11.22 -14.13
N THR A 51 12.66 11.87 -14.46
CA THR A 51 13.91 11.19 -14.82
C THR A 51 14.46 10.39 -13.62
N VAL A 52 14.49 10.97 -12.42
CA VAL A 52 14.93 10.27 -11.21
C VAL A 52 14.01 9.06 -10.92
N LEU A 53 12.69 9.26 -11.01
CA LEU A 53 11.72 8.19 -10.80
C LEU A 53 11.85 7.08 -11.85
N ALA A 54 12.05 7.44 -13.12
CA ALA A 54 12.31 6.49 -14.20
C ALA A 54 13.61 5.71 -13.98
N SER A 55 14.68 6.39 -13.54
CA SER A 55 15.96 5.74 -13.21
C SER A 55 15.82 4.79 -12.03
N LEU A 56 15.10 5.19 -10.99
CA LEU A 56 14.83 4.34 -9.84
C LEU A 56 13.98 3.12 -10.24
N SER A 57 12.93 3.35 -11.04
CA SER A 57 12.09 2.28 -11.58
C SER A 57 12.90 1.32 -12.46
N GLY A 58 13.81 1.85 -13.29
CA GLY A 58 14.74 1.05 -14.12
C GLY A 58 15.70 0.21 -13.27
N ALA A 59 16.24 0.79 -12.18
CA ALA A 59 17.10 0.06 -11.25
C ALA A 59 16.32 -1.09 -10.56
N VAL A 60 15.10 -0.82 -10.09
CA VAL A 60 14.23 -1.84 -9.49
C VAL A 60 13.81 -2.89 -10.53
N ALA A 61 13.48 -2.50 -11.76
CA ALA A 61 13.17 -3.42 -12.86
C ALA A 61 14.37 -4.28 -13.25
N SER A 62 15.61 -3.75 -13.18
CA SER A 62 16.81 -4.55 -13.43
C SER A 62 17.02 -5.65 -12.39
N LEU A 63 16.63 -5.40 -11.11
CA LEU A 63 16.64 -6.44 -10.08
C LEU A 63 15.69 -7.60 -10.41
N GLN A 64 14.58 -7.31 -11.09
CA GLN A 64 13.64 -8.33 -11.56
C GLN A 64 14.30 -9.32 -12.53
N LEU A 65 15.26 -8.87 -13.33
CA LEU A 65 16.02 -9.75 -14.22
C LEU A 65 16.85 -10.78 -13.44
N TYR A 66 17.39 -10.38 -12.28
CA TYR A 66 18.12 -11.32 -11.41
C TYR A 66 17.16 -12.29 -10.71
N ALA A 67 15.99 -11.80 -10.25
CA ALA A 67 14.95 -12.68 -9.71
C ALA A 67 14.52 -13.75 -10.72
N ASN A 68 14.36 -13.37 -12.00
CA ASN A 68 13.99 -14.29 -13.06
C ASN A 68 15.00 -15.45 -13.23
N LYS A 69 16.30 -15.22 -13.00
CA LYS A 69 17.29 -16.31 -13.02
C LYS A 69 17.01 -17.39 -11.98
N GLY A 70 16.61 -16.99 -10.76
CA GLY A 70 16.19 -17.94 -9.73
C GLY A 70 14.89 -18.66 -10.09
N ILE A 71 13.94 -17.94 -10.69
CA ILE A 71 12.66 -18.48 -11.15
C ILE A 71 12.89 -19.49 -12.30
N GLU A 72 13.71 -19.13 -13.27
CA GLU A 72 14.09 -20.02 -14.38
C GLU A 72 14.77 -21.29 -13.87
N PHE A 73 15.66 -21.18 -12.87
CA PHE A 73 16.33 -22.33 -12.26
C PHE A 73 15.34 -23.29 -11.59
N LEU A 74 14.33 -22.76 -10.85
CA LEU A 74 13.37 -23.58 -10.11
C LEU A 74 12.26 -24.15 -11.00
N PHE A 75 11.76 -23.36 -11.93
CA PHE A 75 10.54 -23.68 -12.70
C PHE A 75 10.81 -24.01 -14.18
N GLY A 76 12.05 -23.81 -14.66
CA GLY A 76 12.46 -24.14 -16.01
C GLY A 76 11.57 -23.53 -17.08
N GLY A 77 11.11 -24.36 -18.01
CA GLY A 77 10.26 -23.97 -19.15
C GLY A 77 8.92 -23.33 -18.75
N LEU A 78 8.42 -23.59 -17.53
CA LEU A 78 7.17 -22.99 -17.05
C LEU A 78 7.26 -21.46 -16.83
N SER A 79 8.48 -20.93 -16.68
CA SER A 79 8.73 -19.48 -16.58
C SER A 79 9.07 -18.83 -17.93
N SER A 80 9.29 -19.63 -18.97
CA SER A 80 9.75 -19.15 -20.28
C SER A 80 8.64 -18.42 -21.08
N PRO A 81 9.00 -17.56 -22.04
CA PRO A 81 8.05 -16.96 -22.98
C PRO A 81 7.27 -17.98 -23.80
N HIS A 82 7.81 -19.19 -23.98
CA HIS A 82 7.19 -20.28 -24.74
C HIS A 82 5.82 -20.69 -24.17
N MET A 83 5.57 -20.47 -22.88
CA MET A 83 4.26 -20.66 -22.26
C MET A 83 3.17 -19.84 -22.93
N PHE A 84 3.48 -18.62 -23.40
CA PHE A 84 2.51 -17.79 -24.12
C PHE A 84 2.25 -18.29 -25.56
N GLU A 85 3.23 -18.95 -26.19
CA GLU A 85 3.04 -19.56 -27.50
C GLU A 85 2.11 -20.78 -27.42
N VAL A 86 2.21 -21.56 -26.32
CA VAL A 86 1.42 -22.77 -26.13
C VAL A 86 0.02 -22.50 -25.59
N PHE A 87 -0.10 -21.60 -24.60
CA PHE A 87 -1.33 -21.37 -23.83
C PHE A 87 -1.94 -19.97 -24.03
N GLY A 88 -1.41 -19.17 -24.95
CA GLY A 88 -1.86 -17.77 -25.13
C GLY A 88 -1.71 -16.98 -23.84
N SER A 89 -2.75 -16.25 -23.46
CA SER A 89 -2.79 -15.50 -22.19
C SER A 89 -2.72 -16.40 -20.95
N GLY A 90 -3.25 -17.63 -21.01
CA GLY A 90 -3.10 -18.64 -19.96
C GLY A 90 -1.64 -19.01 -19.67
N GLY A 91 -0.69 -18.61 -20.53
CA GLY A 91 0.74 -18.74 -20.26
C GLY A 91 1.29 -17.84 -19.14
N PHE A 92 0.49 -16.90 -18.65
CA PHE A 92 0.83 -16.10 -17.45
C PHE A 92 0.38 -16.83 -16.18
N VAL A 93 1.27 -17.59 -15.58
CA VAL A 93 1.00 -18.29 -14.32
C VAL A 93 1.50 -17.43 -13.15
N PHE A 94 0.57 -16.76 -12.44
CA PHE A 94 0.86 -15.86 -11.32
C PHE A 94 1.73 -16.50 -10.23
N ALA A 95 1.42 -17.75 -9.87
CA ALA A 95 2.16 -18.49 -8.84
C ALA A 95 3.64 -18.72 -9.19
N ILE A 96 3.97 -18.79 -10.49
CA ILE A 96 5.33 -19.03 -10.98
C ILE A 96 6.06 -17.71 -11.26
N ARG A 97 5.36 -16.69 -11.78
CA ARG A 97 6.00 -15.46 -12.23
C ARG A 97 6.05 -14.36 -11.17
N VAL A 98 5.04 -14.30 -10.28
CA VAL A 98 4.90 -13.19 -9.32
C VAL A 98 5.28 -13.61 -7.90
N LEU A 99 4.76 -14.74 -7.39
CA LEU A 99 5.01 -15.12 -6.00
C LEU A 99 6.49 -15.34 -5.68
N PRO A 100 7.32 -15.96 -6.53
CA PRO A 100 8.75 -16.14 -6.23
C PRO A 100 9.54 -14.82 -6.24
N MET A 101 9.08 -13.78 -6.95
CA MET A 101 9.69 -12.46 -6.87
C MET A 101 9.64 -11.89 -5.44
N ILE A 102 8.53 -12.12 -4.72
CA ILE A 102 8.37 -11.68 -3.32
C ILE A 102 9.45 -12.34 -2.44
N VAL A 103 9.78 -13.60 -2.70
CA VAL A 103 10.83 -14.33 -1.97
C VAL A 103 12.20 -13.70 -2.22
N PHE A 104 12.55 -13.44 -3.48
CA PHE A 104 13.82 -12.80 -3.82
C PHE A 104 13.94 -11.41 -3.18
N PHE A 105 12.89 -10.59 -3.28
CA PHE A 105 12.93 -9.25 -2.71
C PHE A 105 12.94 -9.24 -1.18
N GLY A 106 12.26 -10.18 -0.54
CA GLY A 106 12.37 -10.39 0.91
C GLY A 106 13.83 -10.64 1.31
N SER A 107 14.51 -11.55 0.60
CA SER A 107 15.93 -11.82 0.78
C SER A 107 16.81 -10.58 0.54
N PHE A 108 16.60 -9.90 -0.58
CA PHE A 108 17.40 -8.73 -0.97
C PHE A 108 17.26 -7.57 0.03
N ILE A 109 16.03 -7.25 0.44
CA ILE A 109 15.76 -6.19 1.43
C ILE A 109 16.40 -6.56 2.78
N SER A 110 16.33 -7.82 3.21
CA SER A 110 16.98 -8.28 4.45
C SER A 110 18.51 -8.10 4.41
N VAL A 111 19.14 -8.41 3.28
CA VAL A 111 20.56 -8.13 3.07
C VAL A 111 20.86 -6.63 3.17
N LEU A 112 20.06 -5.76 2.55
CA LEU A 112 20.21 -4.30 2.64
C LEU A 112 20.06 -3.78 4.08
N TYR A 113 19.18 -4.41 4.88
CA TYR A 113 19.08 -4.12 6.31
C TYR A 113 20.34 -4.55 7.06
N TYR A 114 20.85 -5.76 6.79
CA TYR A 114 22.04 -6.30 7.45
C TYR A 114 23.29 -5.42 7.22
N ILE A 115 23.52 -4.99 5.97
CA ILE A 115 24.65 -4.11 5.62
C ILE A 115 24.43 -2.64 6.03
N GLY A 116 23.26 -2.31 6.60
CA GLY A 116 22.96 -1.00 7.17
C GLY A 116 22.42 0.05 6.19
N VAL A 117 22.34 -0.25 4.88
CA VAL A 117 21.83 0.68 3.85
C VAL A 117 20.41 1.12 4.16
N MET A 118 19.51 0.17 4.49
CA MET A 118 18.13 0.51 4.84
C MET A 118 18.05 1.36 6.11
N GLY A 119 18.83 1.03 7.13
CA GLY A 119 18.89 1.80 8.36
C GLY A 119 19.40 3.24 8.13
N TRP A 120 20.29 3.45 7.18
CA TRP A 120 20.73 4.78 6.76
C TRP A 120 19.63 5.55 6.04
N ILE A 121 18.94 4.94 5.08
CA ILE A 121 17.82 5.54 4.35
C ILE A 121 16.69 5.94 5.32
N ILE A 122 16.31 5.05 6.23
CA ILE A 122 15.24 5.31 7.21
C ILE A 122 15.63 6.46 8.14
N ARG A 123 16.89 6.53 8.58
CA ARG A 123 17.37 7.64 9.42
C ARG A 123 17.38 8.97 8.67
N LEU A 124 17.79 8.95 7.40
CA LEU A 124 17.82 10.17 6.56
C LEU A 124 16.40 10.68 6.29
N VAL A 125 15.53 9.84 5.74
CA VAL A 125 14.16 10.21 5.36
C VAL A 125 13.31 10.47 6.61
N GLY A 126 13.33 9.58 7.59
CA GLY A 126 12.58 9.73 8.84
C GLY A 126 13.07 10.91 9.69
N GLY A 127 14.39 11.16 9.69
CA GLY A 127 14.98 12.35 10.33
C GLY A 127 14.53 13.66 9.68
N THR A 128 14.49 13.71 8.37
CA THR A 128 13.99 14.85 7.60
C THR A 128 12.50 15.10 7.86
N LEU A 129 11.68 14.04 7.81
CA LEU A 129 10.26 14.12 8.14
C LEU A 129 10.03 14.62 9.56
N ARG A 130 10.78 14.09 10.55
CA ARG A 130 10.72 14.56 11.94
C ARG A 130 11.00 16.06 12.06
N LEU A 131 12.09 16.51 11.43
CA LEU A 131 12.50 17.90 11.49
C LEU A 131 11.45 18.86 10.91
N LEU A 132 10.87 18.47 9.77
CA LEU A 132 9.89 19.29 9.07
C LEU A 132 8.52 19.29 9.76
N LEU A 133 8.06 18.09 10.18
CA LEU A 133 6.72 17.87 10.74
C LEU A 133 6.64 18.17 12.25
N GLY A 134 7.76 18.09 12.96
CA GLY A 134 7.77 18.18 14.42
C GLY A 134 7.10 16.97 15.11
N THR A 135 7.02 15.83 14.43
CA THR A 135 6.49 14.57 14.96
C THR A 135 7.54 13.86 15.82
N SER A 136 7.15 12.83 16.58
CA SER A 136 8.11 12.04 17.34
C SER A 136 9.07 11.28 16.39
N ARG A 137 10.25 10.94 16.92
CA ARG A 137 11.23 10.15 16.15
C ARG A 137 10.68 8.79 15.77
N ILE A 138 9.90 8.18 16.66
CA ILE A 138 9.32 6.86 16.46
C ILE A 138 8.29 6.90 15.33
N GLU A 139 7.38 7.87 15.33
CA GLU A 139 6.39 8.02 14.27
C GLU A 139 7.02 8.18 12.90
N SER A 140 7.98 9.12 12.79
CA SER A 140 8.66 9.39 11.53
C SER A 140 9.47 8.19 11.03
N MET A 141 10.12 7.44 11.92
CA MET A 141 10.86 6.22 11.55
C MET A 141 9.92 5.11 11.10
N VAL A 142 8.80 4.90 11.79
CA VAL A 142 7.83 3.86 11.45
C VAL A 142 7.22 4.09 10.09
N VAL A 143 6.69 5.29 9.83
CA VAL A 143 6.04 5.57 8.53
C VAL A 143 7.06 5.52 7.37
N THR A 144 8.31 5.89 7.63
CA THR A 144 9.39 5.76 6.64
C THR A 144 9.76 4.29 6.42
N SER A 145 9.85 3.50 7.49
CA SER A 145 10.12 2.06 7.38
C SER A 145 9.02 1.33 6.61
N ALA A 146 7.76 1.75 6.79
CA ALA A 146 6.60 1.17 6.13
C ALA A 146 6.66 1.25 4.59
N ILE A 147 7.43 2.19 4.02
CA ILE A 147 7.69 2.26 2.57
C ILE A 147 8.42 1.01 2.06
N PHE A 148 9.23 0.37 2.90
CA PHE A 148 10.14 -0.71 2.50
C PHE A 148 9.73 -2.07 3.05
N ILE A 149 9.14 -2.10 4.25
CA ILE A 149 8.75 -3.32 4.97
C ILE A 149 7.24 -3.38 5.15
N GLY A 150 6.73 -4.60 5.22
CA GLY A 150 5.29 -4.84 5.33
C GLY A 150 4.69 -4.43 6.68
N GLN A 151 3.38 -4.28 6.72
CA GLN A 151 2.62 -3.91 7.92
C GLN A 151 2.81 -4.85 9.12
N SER A 152 3.17 -6.12 8.87
CA SER A 152 3.47 -7.12 9.90
C SER A 152 4.85 -6.92 10.55
N GLU A 153 5.78 -6.29 9.83
CA GLU A 153 7.16 -6.11 10.24
C GLU A 153 7.43 -4.72 10.82
N VAL A 154 6.67 -3.71 10.37
CA VAL A 154 6.76 -2.33 10.88
C VAL A 154 6.70 -2.26 12.41
N PRO A 155 5.81 -3.01 13.10
CA PRO A 155 5.78 -3.04 14.56
C PRO A 155 7.07 -3.52 15.21
N LEU A 156 7.84 -4.39 14.53
CA LEU A 156 9.12 -4.91 15.05
C LEU A 156 10.18 -3.80 15.17
N VAL A 157 10.14 -2.81 14.27
CA VAL A 157 11.07 -1.65 14.28
C VAL A 157 10.92 -0.86 15.59
N VAL A 158 9.72 -0.83 16.17
CA VAL A 158 9.40 -0.07 17.38
C VAL A 158 9.05 -0.97 18.57
N ARG A 159 9.34 -2.25 18.48
CA ARG A 159 9.02 -3.26 19.51
C ARG A 159 9.30 -2.81 20.96
N PRO A 160 10.48 -2.25 21.30
CA PRO A 160 10.79 -1.84 22.65
C PRO A 160 9.92 -0.70 23.18
N PHE A 161 9.23 0.01 22.29
CA PHE A 161 8.54 1.26 22.62
C PHE A 161 7.03 1.15 22.59
N ILE A 162 6.46 0.15 21.90
CA ILE A 162 4.99 0.01 21.70
C ILE A 162 4.24 0.11 23.02
N ALA A 163 4.78 -0.45 24.10
CA ALA A 163 4.15 -0.40 25.42
C ALA A 163 4.05 1.02 26.00
N LYS A 164 4.94 1.93 25.61
CA LYS A 164 5.07 3.30 26.15
C LYS A 164 4.61 4.39 25.18
N LEU A 165 4.24 4.04 23.95
CA LEU A 165 3.74 5.01 22.96
C LEU A 165 2.48 5.70 23.48
N THR A 166 2.36 6.99 23.20
CA THR A 166 1.09 7.69 23.38
C THR A 166 0.02 7.07 22.50
N ARG A 167 -1.22 7.40 22.74
CA ARG A 167 -2.33 6.93 21.90
C ARG A 167 -2.19 7.46 20.47
N SER A 168 -1.77 8.72 20.29
CA SER A 168 -1.54 9.33 18.99
C SER A 168 -0.37 8.68 18.26
N GLU A 169 0.75 8.40 18.94
CA GLU A 169 1.90 7.70 18.36
C GLU A 169 1.52 6.28 17.92
N LEU A 170 0.80 5.53 18.76
CA LEU A 170 0.33 4.19 18.41
C LEU A 170 -0.60 4.20 17.20
N PHE A 171 -1.50 5.18 17.15
CA PHE A 171 -2.40 5.36 16.01
C PHE A 171 -1.61 5.69 14.72
N ALA A 172 -0.59 6.55 14.80
CA ALA A 172 0.28 6.87 13.66
C ALA A 172 1.07 5.63 13.17
N VAL A 173 1.54 4.77 14.08
CA VAL A 173 2.16 3.48 13.75
C VAL A 173 1.19 2.59 12.98
N MET A 174 -0.06 2.49 13.44
CA MET A 174 -1.09 1.68 12.79
C MET A 174 -1.47 2.24 11.41
N VAL A 175 -1.72 3.55 11.31
CA VAL A 175 -2.06 4.21 10.03
C VAL A 175 -0.91 4.07 9.04
N GLY A 176 0.35 4.20 9.48
CA GLY A 176 1.54 4.00 8.65
C GLY A 176 1.60 2.60 8.04
N GLY A 177 1.30 1.57 8.82
CA GLY A 177 1.23 0.20 8.33
C GLY A 177 0.11 -0.04 7.31
N PHE A 178 -1.03 0.63 7.46
CA PHE A 178 -2.14 0.54 6.48
C PHE A 178 -1.92 1.38 5.22
N ALA A 179 -1.29 2.54 5.34
CA ALA A 179 -1.13 3.46 4.22
C ALA A 179 -0.07 3.03 3.21
N ALA A 180 0.92 2.28 3.63
CA ALA A 180 2.05 1.86 2.82
C ALA A 180 1.88 0.43 2.27
N VAL A 181 2.71 0.10 1.29
CA VAL A 181 2.87 -1.24 0.73
C VAL A 181 4.34 -1.63 0.84
N ALA A 182 4.60 -2.88 1.22
CA ALA A 182 5.96 -3.38 1.29
C ALA A 182 6.68 -3.33 -0.07
N GLY A 183 7.93 -2.91 -0.09
CA GLY A 183 8.74 -2.84 -1.31
C GLY A 183 8.83 -4.17 -2.06
N SER A 184 8.84 -5.31 -1.34
CA SER A 184 8.81 -6.65 -1.91
C SER A 184 7.53 -6.98 -2.71
N VAL A 185 6.43 -6.33 -2.37
CA VAL A 185 5.11 -6.55 -2.99
C VAL A 185 4.90 -5.69 -4.23
N LEU A 186 5.57 -4.53 -4.32
CA LEU A 186 5.46 -3.61 -5.46
C LEU A 186 5.73 -4.29 -6.80
N LEU A 187 6.71 -5.17 -6.84
CA LEU A 187 7.04 -5.92 -8.06
C LEU A 187 6.02 -6.98 -8.40
N GLY A 188 5.29 -7.47 -7.40
CA GLY A 188 4.10 -8.29 -7.62
C GLY A 188 3.06 -7.54 -8.46
N TYR A 189 2.78 -6.28 -8.11
CA TYR A 189 1.84 -5.44 -8.87
C TYR A 189 2.39 -5.03 -10.24
N ALA A 190 3.69 -4.71 -10.32
CA ALA A 190 4.35 -4.45 -11.60
C ALA A 190 4.29 -5.67 -12.53
N GLY A 191 4.40 -6.89 -11.98
CA GLY A 191 4.21 -8.15 -12.71
C GLY A 191 2.80 -8.33 -13.28
N LEU A 192 1.78 -7.74 -12.67
CA LEU A 192 0.41 -7.67 -13.20
C LEU A 192 0.25 -6.65 -14.34
N GLY A 193 1.26 -5.80 -14.56
CA GLY A 193 1.27 -4.78 -15.63
C GLY A 193 1.04 -3.36 -15.13
N VAL A 194 1.01 -3.13 -13.80
CA VAL A 194 0.92 -1.78 -13.23
C VAL A 194 2.26 -1.08 -13.37
N GLU A 195 2.26 0.18 -13.80
CA GLU A 195 3.49 0.94 -13.98
C GLU A 195 4.24 1.18 -12.66
N LEU A 196 5.46 0.65 -12.58
CA LEU A 196 6.29 0.68 -11.37
C LEU A 196 6.60 2.10 -10.88
N LYS A 197 6.75 3.07 -11.80
CA LYS A 197 7.00 4.47 -11.43
C LYS A 197 5.89 5.07 -10.55
N TYR A 198 4.63 4.75 -10.84
CA TYR A 198 3.49 5.23 -10.05
C TYR A 198 3.40 4.52 -8.70
N LEU A 199 3.71 3.24 -8.65
CA LEU A 199 3.78 2.47 -7.40
C LEU A 199 4.85 3.03 -6.45
N ILE A 200 6.04 3.33 -6.98
CA ILE A 200 7.13 3.93 -6.19
C ILE A 200 6.71 5.31 -5.68
N ALA A 201 6.16 6.17 -6.55
CA ALA A 201 5.68 7.48 -6.14
C ALA A 201 4.61 7.40 -5.04
N ALA A 202 3.63 6.49 -5.18
CA ALA A 202 2.58 6.24 -4.19
C ALA A 202 3.17 5.84 -2.83
N CYS A 203 4.18 4.96 -2.81
CA CYS A 203 4.85 4.54 -1.59
C CYS A 203 5.55 5.71 -0.87
N PHE A 204 6.24 6.58 -1.61
CA PHE A 204 6.86 7.76 -0.99
C PHE A 204 5.83 8.78 -0.49
N MET A 205 4.70 8.93 -1.17
CA MET A 205 3.59 9.79 -0.74
C MET A 205 2.86 9.23 0.49
N SER A 206 2.92 7.92 0.73
CA SER A 206 2.22 7.26 1.83
C SER A 206 2.73 7.70 3.22
N ALA A 207 4.04 7.96 3.38
CA ALA A 207 4.61 8.34 4.66
C ALA A 207 4.09 9.69 5.19
N PRO A 208 4.20 10.81 4.45
CA PRO A 208 3.60 12.07 4.89
C PRO A 208 2.08 12.00 4.93
N GLY A 209 1.44 11.25 4.01
CA GLY A 209 -0.01 11.06 4.00
C GLY A 209 -0.53 10.30 5.22
N ALA A 210 0.19 9.29 5.68
CA ALA A 210 -0.14 8.57 6.91
C ALA A 210 -0.08 9.47 8.13
N LEU A 211 1.00 10.28 8.27
CA LEU A 211 1.12 11.25 9.37
C LEU A 211 0.06 12.34 9.29
N LEU A 212 -0.25 12.84 8.09
CA LEU A 212 -1.34 13.78 7.86
C LEU A 212 -2.66 13.25 8.43
N MET A 213 -3.07 12.06 8.03
CA MET A 213 -4.35 11.48 8.45
C MET A 213 -4.32 11.06 9.90
N ALA A 214 -3.21 10.51 10.39
CA ALA A 214 -3.07 10.13 11.80
C ALA A 214 -3.21 11.35 12.73
N LYS A 215 -2.53 12.46 12.42
CA LYS A 215 -2.56 13.67 13.26
C LYS A 215 -3.85 14.47 13.13
N LEU A 216 -4.62 14.30 12.05
CA LEU A 216 -5.98 14.83 11.95
C LEU A 216 -6.96 14.00 12.80
N MET A 217 -6.89 12.66 12.71
CA MET A 217 -7.87 11.76 13.34
C MET A 217 -7.60 11.49 14.82
N GLU A 218 -6.31 11.41 15.21
CA GLU A 218 -5.88 11.21 16.60
C GLU A 218 -4.72 12.18 16.92
N PRO A 219 -5.05 13.46 17.21
CA PRO A 219 -4.05 14.48 17.54
C PRO A 219 -3.28 14.14 18.81
N GLU A 220 -2.02 14.62 18.91
CA GLU A 220 -1.22 14.42 20.10
C GLU A 220 -1.73 15.29 21.25
N THR A 221 -1.99 14.67 22.39
CA THR A 221 -2.49 15.33 23.60
C THR A 221 -1.64 15.02 24.83
N GLU A 222 -0.66 14.13 24.66
CA GLU A 222 0.24 13.69 25.70
C GLU A 222 1.68 14.11 25.36
N ALA A 223 2.59 14.04 26.32
CA ALA A 223 4.00 14.26 26.03
C ALA A 223 4.56 13.03 25.28
N ALA A 224 5.01 13.22 24.04
CA ALA A 224 5.59 12.17 23.25
C ALA A 224 6.73 11.44 23.99
N CYS A 225 6.84 10.15 23.77
CA CYS A 225 7.86 9.32 24.43
C CYS A 225 9.27 9.83 24.09
N THR A 226 10.00 10.27 25.10
CA THR A 226 11.25 11.03 24.95
C THR A 226 12.44 10.21 24.47
N GLU A 227 13.46 10.90 23.95
CA GLU A 227 14.63 10.48 23.17
C GLU A 227 15.53 9.39 23.75
N GLN A 228 15.50 9.10 25.06
CA GLN A 228 16.34 8.08 25.72
C GLN A 228 16.12 6.64 25.21
N VAL A 229 15.09 6.48 24.40
CA VAL A 229 14.58 5.21 23.91
C VAL A 229 15.26 4.77 22.60
N VAL A 230 15.96 5.67 21.91
CA VAL A 230 16.49 5.43 20.56
C VAL A 230 17.83 4.69 20.54
N GLU A 231 18.61 4.71 21.61
CA GLU A 231 19.82 3.89 21.74
C GLU A 231 19.51 2.37 21.74
N ALA A 232 18.32 2.00 22.17
CA ALA A 232 17.86 0.60 22.15
C ALA A 232 17.53 0.05 20.75
N LEU A 233 17.34 0.89 19.74
CA LEU A 233 17.16 0.44 18.34
C LEU A 233 18.42 -0.23 17.76
N GLY A 234 19.56 -0.06 18.40
CA GLY A 234 20.82 -0.72 18.06
C GLY A 234 20.94 -2.17 18.56
N GLN A 235 20.09 -2.59 19.50
CA GLN A 235 20.16 -3.88 20.19
C GLN A 235 18.96 -4.77 19.87
N ALA A 236 18.70 -5.03 18.57
CA ALA A 236 17.76 -6.08 18.20
C ALA A 236 18.34 -7.44 18.65
N GLU A 237 17.64 -8.14 19.54
CA GLU A 237 18.03 -9.45 20.11
C GLU A 237 18.20 -10.56 19.06
N ASN A 238 17.77 -10.36 17.82
CA ASN A 238 17.92 -11.31 16.71
C ASN A 238 18.50 -10.63 15.49
N ARG A 239 19.77 -10.23 15.53
CA ARG A 239 20.47 -9.84 14.30
C ARG A 239 20.99 -11.09 13.61
N PRO A 240 20.80 -11.21 12.27
CA PRO A 240 21.43 -12.26 11.49
C PRO A 240 22.95 -12.30 11.76
N THR A 241 23.51 -13.49 11.86
CA THR A 241 24.93 -13.68 12.19
C THR A 241 25.86 -13.24 11.08
N ASN A 242 25.42 -13.34 9.84
CA ASN A 242 26.17 -12.96 8.64
C ASN A 242 25.22 -12.64 7.47
N ILE A 243 25.79 -12.21 6.35
CA ILE A 243 25.01 -11.81 5.16
C ILE A 243 24.21 -12.97 4.55
N ILE A 244 24.71 -14.20 4.65
CA ILE A 244 24.04 -15.41 4.13
C ILE A 244 22.81 -15.73 5.01
N ASP A 245 22.99 -15.63 6.31
CA ASP A 245 21.92 -15.81 7.29
C ASP A 245 20.82 -14.75 7.10
N ALA A 246 21.20 -13.49 6.90
CA ALA A 246 20.26 -12.41 6.56
C ALA A 246 19.49 -12.70 5.27
N ALA A 247 20.17 -13.18 4.24
CA ALA A 247 19.53 -13.54 2.97
C ALA A 247 18.55 -14.72 3.14
N ALA A 248 18.93 -15.73 3.91
CA ALA A 248 18.11 -16.91 4.18
C ALA A 248 16.87 -16.57 5.00
N GLU A 249 17.01 -15.75 6.06
CA GLU A 249 15.90 -15.27 6.88
C GLU A 249 14.92 -14.43 6.04
N GLY A 250 15.44 -13.49 5.23
CA GLY A 250 14.64 -12.68 4.33
C GLY A 250 13.89 -13.50 3.28
N ALA A 251 14.52 -14.57 2.75
CA ALA A 251 13.87 -15.50 1.82
C ALA A 251 12.72 -16.25 2.51
N GLN A 252 12.88 -16.68 3.77
CA GLN A 252 11.82 -17.35 4.52
C GLN A 252 10.64 -16.40 4.82
N VAL A 253 10.91 -15.14 5.18
CA VAL A 253 9.88 -14.12 5.37
C VAL A 253 9.14 -13.88 4.05
N GLY A 254 9.87 -13.69 2.96
CA GLY A 254 9.31 -13.54 1.62
C GLY A 254 8.47 -14.75 1.18
N LEU A 255 8.91 -15.97 1.48
CA LEU A 255 8.16 -17.19 1.18
C LEU A 255 6.82 -17.26 1.94
N ARG A 256 6.84 -16.95 3.24
CA ARG A 256 5.60 -16.90 4.05
C ARG A 256 4.62 -15.86 3.49
N LEU A 257 5.12 -14.70 3.10
CA LEU A 257 4.32 -13.65 2.48
C LEU A 257 3.76 -14.11 1.13
N ALA A 258 4.58 -14.70 0.27
CA ALA A 258 4.16 -15.23 -1.04
C ALA A 258 3.07 -16.30 -0.90
N LEU A 259 3.24 -17.25 0.02
CA LEU A 259 2.25 -18.29 0.31
C LEU A 259 0.94 -17.69 0.84
N SER A 260 1.04 -16.70 1.74
CA SER A 260 -0.13 -16.00 2.28
C SER A 260 -0.89 -15.25 1.18
N VAL A 261 -0.17 -14.53 0.30
CA VAL A 261 -0.76 -13.83 -0.86
C VAL A 261 -1.42 -14.82 -1.80
N GLY A 262 -0.74 -15.93 -2.16
CA GLY A 262 -1.30 -16.97 -3.03
C GLY A 262 -2.57 -17.60 -2.46
N ALA A 263 -2.56 -17.95 -1.17
CA ALA A 263 -3.72 -18.51 -0.48
C ALA A 263 -4.89 -17.53 -0.41
N MET A 264 -4.61 -16.26 -0.11
CA MET A 264 -5.65 -15.21 -0.08
C MET A 264 -6.26 -14.96 -1.47
N LEU A 265 -5.44 -14.88 -2.51
CA LEU A 265 -5.93 -14.69 -3.88
C LEU A 265 -6.82 -15.86 -4.30
N LEU A 266 -6.37 -17.11 -4.07
CA LEU A 266 -7.16 -18.29 -4.39
C LEU A 266 -8.52 -18.27 -3.67
N ALA A 267 -8.51 -18.03 -2.36
CA ALA A 267 -9.72 -18.03 -1.55
C ALA A 267 -10.66 -16.87 -1.92
N PHE A 268 -10.15 -15.66 -2.03
CA PHE A 268 -10.99 -14.49 -2.27
C PHE A 268 -11.53 -14.44 -3.69
N ILE A 269 -10.76 -14.81 -4.71
CA ILE A 269 -11.27 -14.90 -6.08
C ILE A 269 -12.40 -15.91 -6.16
N ALA A 270 -12.25 -17.09 -5.51
CA ALA A 270 -13.31 -18.10 -5.46
C ALA A 270 -14.55 -17.60 -4.68
N LEU A 271 -14.36 -16.92 -3.56
CA LEU A 271 -15.46 -16.33 -2.78
C LEU A 271 -16.18 -15.22 -3.57
N ILE A 272 -15.45 -14.35 -4.28
CA ILE A 272 -16.05 -13.33 -5.14
C ILE A 272 -16.90 -14.00 -6.22
N ALA A 273 -16.40 -15.03 -6.87
CA ALA A 273 -17.15 -15.78 -7.87
C ALA A 273 -18.44 -16.37 -7.28
N LEU A 274 -18.38 -16.93 -6.07
CA LEU A 274 -19.54 -17.42 -5.34
C LEU A 274 -20.53 -16.29 -5.02
N PHE A 275 -20.06 -15.18 -4.46
CA PHE A 275 -20.91 -14.04 -4.14
C PHE A 275 -21.53 -13.43 -5.40
N ASN A 276 -20.79 -13.31 -6.48
CA ASN A 276 -21.30 -12.82 -7.76
C ASN A 276 -22.36 -13.75 -8.34
N GLY A 277 -22.17 -15.08 -8.18
CA GLY A 277 -23.19 -16.08 -8.54
C GLY A 277 -24.49 -15.90 -7.74
N LEU A 278 -24.38 -15.68 -6.41
CA LEU A 278 -25.52 -15.46 -5.54
C LEU A 278 -26.21 -14.11 -5.84
N LEU A 279 -25.43 -13.05 -6.06
CA LEU A 279 -25.95 -11.73 -6.42
C LEU A 279 -26.65 -11.75 -7.79
N GLY A 280 -26.07 -12.41 -8.79
CA GLY A 280 -26.68 -12.58 -10.10
C GLY A 280 -27.97 -13.41 -10.05
N TRP A 281 -28.00 -14.49 -9.25
CA TRP A 281 -29.20 -15.27 -9.01
C TRP A 281 -30.31 -14.41 -8.35
N ALA A 282 -29.98 -13.68 -7.30
CA ALA A 282 -30.96 -12.78 -6.67
C ALA A 282 -31.35 -11.61 -7.60
N GLY A 283 -30.40 -11.06 -8.35
CA GLY A 283 -30.61 -10.00 -9.32
C GLY A 283 -31.58 -10.39 -10.45
N ASN A 284 -31.55 -11.67 -10.86
CA ASN A 284 -32.52 -12.18 -11.85
C ASN A 284 -33.98 -11.96 -11.45
N TRP A 285 -34.30 -12.00 -10.15
CA TRP A 285 -35.69 -11.79 -9.67
C TRP A 285 -36.12 -10.35 -9.87
N PHE A 286 -35.15 -9.42 -9.97
CA PHE A 286 -35.40 -7.98 -10.15
C PHE A 286 -35.06 -7.49 -11.57
N GLY A 287 -34.73 -8.39 -12.50
CA GLY A 287 -34.34 -8.05 -13.89
C GLY A 287 -32.91 -7.55 -14.04
N TYR A 288 -32.02 -7.78 -13.02
CA TYR A 288 -30.60 -7.40 -13.02
C TYR A 288 -29.66 -8.63 -12.89
N PRO A 289 -29.58 -9.51 -13.91
CA PRO A 289 -28.79 -10.76 -13.84
C PRO A 289 -27.28 -10.53 -13.74
N GLN A 290 -26.80 -9.35 -14.07
CA GLN A 290 -25.38 -8.96 -14.05
C GLN A 290 -24.97 -8.25 -12.76
N LEU A 291 -25.76 -8.40 -11.68
CA LEU A 291 -25.42 -7.82 -10.39
C LEU A 291 -24.17 -8.53 -9.81
N THR A 292 -23.11 -7.76 -9.57
CA THR A 292 -21.85 -8.24 -8.99
C THR A 292 -21.45 -7.41 -7.77
N LEU A 293 -20.59 -7.97 -6.92
CA LEU A 293 -20.01 -7.25 -5.78
C LEU A 293 -19.29 -5.97 -6.26
N GLN A 294 -18.52 -6.08 -7.34
CA GLN A 294 -17.81 -4.96 -7.96
C GLN A 294 -18.77 -3.84 -8.38
N LEU A 295 -19.89 -4.20 -8.98
CA LEU A 295 -20.91 -3.24 -9.43
C LEU A 295 -21.55 -2.53 -8.23
N VAL A 296 -21.90 -3.26 -7.18
CA VAL A 296 -22.47 -2.69 -5.95
C VAL A 296 -21.50 -1.74 -5.28
N LEU A 297 -20.26 -2.20 -5.03
CA LEU A 297 -19.21 -1.37 -4.44
C LEU A 297 -18.87 -0.18 -5.33
N GLY A 298 -18.88 -0.41 -6.65
CA GLY A 298 -18.64 0.61 -7.66
C GLY A 298 -19.63 1.77 -7.55
N HIS A 299 -20.92 1.49 -7.48
CA HIS A 299 -21.94 2.55 -7.34
C HIS A 299 -21.84 3.28 -6.00
N VAL A 300 -21.55 2.57 -4.91
CA VAL A 300 -21.36 3.17 -3.57
C VAL A 300 -20.17 4.11 -3.54
N LEU A 301 -19.08 3.73 -4.21
CA LEU A 301 -17.81 4.47 -4.17
C LEU A 301 -17.58 5.34 -5.41
N ALA A 302 -18.46 5.32 -6.42
CA ALA A 302 -18.38 6.20 -7.59
C ALA A 302 -18.27 7.69 -7.23
N PRO A 303 -19.02 8.22 -6.24
CA PRO A 303 -18.85 9.62 -5.83
C PRO A 303 -17.45 9.92 -5.31
N ILE A 304 -16.84 8.96 -4.58
CA ILE A 304 -15.47 9.10 -4.09
C ILE A 304 -14.51 9.07 -5.27
N ALA A 305 -14.61 8.08 -6.16
CA ALA A 305 -13.77 7.99 -7.34
C ALA A 305 -13.84 9.27 -8.20
N PHE A 306 -15.04 9.81 -8.40
CA PHE A 306 -15.24 11.09 -9.09
C PHE A 306 -14.54 12.26 -8.38
N LEU A 307 -14.62 12.34 -7.05
CA LEU A 307 -13.92 13.35 -6.26
C LEU A 307 -12.39 13.23 -6.34
N LEU A 308 -11.86 12.03 -6.60
CA LEU A 308 -10.43 11.85 -6.87
C LEU A 308 -9.99 12.43 -8.23
N GLY A 309 -10.95 12.70 -9.12
CA GLY A 309 -10.72 13.22 -10.48
C GLY A 309 -11.00 12.22 -11.58
N VAL A 310 -11.52 11.03 -11.28
CA VAL A 310 -11.94 10.06 -12.29
C VAL A 310 -13.13 10.61 -13.07
N PRO A 311 -13.16 10.52 -14.40
CA PRO A 311 -14.35 10.88 -15.19
C PRO A 311 -15.58 10.08 -14.76
N TRP A 312 -16.76 10.72 -14.76
CA TRP A 312 -17.98 10.09 -14.22
C TRP A 312 -18.35 8.75 -14.89
N HIS A 313 -18.09 8.62 -16.20
CA HIS A 313 -18.37 7.40 -16.95
C HIS A 313 -17.45 6.21 -16.56
N GLU A 314 -16.29 6.48 -15.95
CA GLU A 314 -15.38 5.46 -15.41
C GLU A 314 -15.46 5.35 -13.87
N ALA A 315 -16.22 6.25 -13.22
CA ALA A 315 -16.24 6.36 -11.75
C ALA A 315 -16.81 5.10 -11.06
N VAL A 316 -17.79 4.45 -11.65
CA VAL A 316 -18.35 3.19 -11.13
C VAL A 316 -17.31 2.08 -11.16
N LEU A 317 -16.57 1.97 -12.25
CA LEU A 317 -15.52 0.96 -12.40
C LEU A 317 -14.36 1.24 -11.43
N ALA A 318 -13.87 2.48 -11.36
CA ALA A 318 -12.83 2.88 -10.42
C ALA A 318 -13.27 2.70 -8.96
N GLY A 319 -14.52 3.00 -8.64
CA GLY A 319 -15.13 2.75 -7.33
C GLY A 319 -15.18 1.26 -7.00
N GLY A 320 -15.41 0.40 -7.99
CA GLY A 320 -15.35 -1.06 -7.86
C GLY A 320 -13.98 -1.52 -7.35
N PHE A 321 -12.89 -1.10 -7.98
CA PHE A 321 -11.52 -1.45 -7.55
C PHE A 321 -11.20 -0.93 -6.15
N ILE A 322 -11.61 0.32 -5.83
CA ILE A 322 -11.44 0.86 -4.47
C ILE A 322 -12.22 0.03 -3.45
N GLY A 323 -13.42 -0.39 -3.79
CA GLY A 323 -14.26 -1.25 -2.96
C GLY A 323 -13.67 -2.63 -2.74
N GLU A 324 -13.17 -3.27 -3.80
CA GLU A 324 -12.47 -4.54 -3.70
C GLU A 324 -11.26 -4.45 -2.77
N LYS A 325 -10.44 -3.41 -2.91
CA LYS A 325 -9.33 -3.16 -2.00
C LYS A 325 -9.79 -3.11 -0.56
N LEU A 326 -10.83 -2.36 -0.25
CA LEU A 326 -11.31 -2.14 1.12
C LEU A 326 -11.88 -3.42 1.75
N VAL A 327 -12.66 -4.17 0.99
CA VAL A 327 -13.38 -5.36 1.48
C VAL A 327 -12.46 -6.59 1.48
N LEU A 328 -11.66 -6.74 0.45
CA LEU A 328 -10.80 -7.90 0.22
C LEU A 328 -9.33 -7.55 0.51
N ASN A 329 -8.62 -7.14 -0.53
CA ASN A 329 -7.27 -6.59 -0.44
C ASN A 329 -6.86 -5.92 -1.77
N GLU A 330 -5.73 -5.21 -1.73
CA GLU A 330 -5.18 -4.51 -2.89
C GLU A 330 -4.67 -5.45 -4.00
N PHE A 331 -4.21 -6.67 -3.67
CA PHE A 331 -3.78 -7.63 -4.68
C PHE A 331 -4.91 -8.07 -5.59
N VAL A 332 -6.09 -8.37 -5.03
CA VAL A 332 -7.30 -8.71 -5.80
C VAL A 332 -7.67 -7.53 -6.69
N ALA A 333 -7.72 -6.33 -6.13
CA ALA A 333 -8.07 -5.13 -6.89
C ALA A 333 -7.07 -4.83 -8.02
N TYR A 334 -5.75 -5.03 -7.80
CA TYR A 334 -4.76 -4.90 -8.87
C TYR A 334 -4.85 -6.03 -9.91
N ALA A 335 -5.18 -7.25 -9.50
CA ALA A 335 -5.37 -8.36 -10.42
C ALA A 335 -6.57 -8.13 -11.34
N ASP A 336 -7.67 -7.59 -10.82
CA ASP A 336 -8.82 -7.18 -11.62
C ASP A 336 -8.48 -5.98 -12.51
N LEU A 337 -7.88 -4.92 -11.97
CA LEU A 337 -7.42 -3.75 -12.72
C LEU A 337 -6.52 -4.13 -13.90
N ALA A 338 -5.69 -5.17 -13.76
CA ALA A 338 -4.77 -5.62 -14.81
C ALA A 338 -5.47 -5.94 -16.14
N ASN A 339 -6.73 -6.34 -16.11
CA ASN A 339 -7.53 -6.62 -17.30
C ASN A 339 -7.88 -5.34 -18.09
N TYR A 340 -7.81 -4.17 -17.46
CA TYR A 340 -8.23 -2.88 -18.01
C TYR A 340 -7.05 -1.98 -18.42
N LEU A 341 -5.79 -2.43 -18.24
CA LEU A 341 -4.61 -1.59 -18.42
C LEU A 341 -4.12 -1.51 -19.88
N THR A 342 -4.33 -2.55 -20.67
CA THR A 342 -3.83 -2.62 -22.05
C THR A 342 -4.92 -3.06 -23.02
N PRO A 343 -4.89 -2.56 -24.28
CA PRO A 343 -5.90 -2.96 -25.28
C PRO A 343 -6.01 -4.47 -25.48
N ALA A 344 -4.88 -5.18 -25.43
CA ALA A 344 -4.84 -6.62 -25.62
C ALA A 344 -5.59 -7.37 -24.49
N LYS A 345 -5.28 -7.03 -23.23
CA LYS A 345 -5.93 -7.64 -22.06
C LYS A 345 -7.41 -7.25 -21.98
N ALA A 346 -7.76 -6.00 -22.26
CA ALA A 346 -9.13 -5.52 -22.26
C ALA A 346 -9.99 -6.25 -23.30
N ALA A 347 -9.47 -6.42 -24.51
CA ALA A 347 -10.15 -7.17 -25.58
C ALA A 347 -10.34 -8.64 -25.21
N GLU A 348 -9.33 -9.27 -24.61
CA GLU A 348 -9.37 -10.66 -24.17
C GLU A 348 -10.37 -10.90 -23.05
N ALA A 349 -10.39 -10.02 -22.04
CA ALA A 349 -11.31 -10.07 -20.92
C ALA A 349 -12.74 -9.60 -21.27
N GLY A 350 -12.94 -9.02 -22.48
CA GLY A 350 -14.23 -8.46 -22.89
C GLY A 350 -14.65 -7.24 -22.08
N VAL A 351 -13.68 -6.46 -21.58
CA VAL A 351 -13.90 -5.27 -20.74
C VAL A 351 -13.44 -4.00 -21.45
N PRO A 352 -13.96 -2.80 -21.07
CA PRO A 352 -13.51 -1.56 -21.64
C PRO A 352 -12.05 -1.23 -21.22
N LEU A 353 -11.26 -0.62 -22.10
CA LEU A 353 -9.97 -0.06 -21.73
C LEU A 353 -10.19 1.20 -20.88
N LEU A 354 -9.54 1.27 -19.73
CA LEU A 354 -9.54 2.47 -18.90
C LEU A 354 -8.65 3.56 -19.52
N SER A 355 -9.06 4.82 -19.38
CA SER A 355 -8.21 5.96 -19.71
C SER A 355 -6.94 5.94 -18.86
N VAL A 356 -5.81 6.38 -19.42
CA VAL A 356 -4.53 6.48 -18.69
C VAL A 356 -4.69 7.34 -17.43
N HIS A 357 -5.49 8.38 -17.51
CA HIS A 357 -5.83 9.24 -16.38
C HIS A 357 -6.41 8.44 -15.20
N THR A 358 -7.42 7.62 -15.47
CA THR A 358 -8.06 6.77 -14.45
C THR A 358 -7.15 5.66 -13.96
N GLN A 359 -6.37 5.03 -14.85
CA GLN A 359 -5.40 4.01 -14.48
C GLN A 359 -4.42 4.53 -13.41
N VAL A 360 -3.91 5.74 -13.60
CA VAL A 360 -2.96 6.34 -12.65
C VAL A 360 -3.64 6.65 -11.32
N ILE A 361 -4.80 7.31 -11.33
CA ILE A 361 -5.55 7.64 -10.09
C ILE A 361 -5.85 6.37 -9.28
N VAL A 362 -6.37 5.33 -9.95
CA VAL A 362 -6.69 4.06 -9.31
C VAL A 362 -5.41 3.39 -8.76
N THR A 363 -4.30 3.43 -9.50
CA THR A 363 -3.02 2.88 -9.02
C THR A 363 -2.62 3.50 -7.68
N PHE A 364 -2.73 4.81 -7.51
CA PHE A 364 -2.43 5.47 -6.24
C PHE A 364 -3.46 5.15 -5.16
N ALA A 365 -4.74 5.09 -5.49
CA ALA A 365 -5.80 4.74 -4.55
C ALA A 365 -5.66 3.32 -3.99
N LEU A 366 -5.18 2.38 -4.81
CA LEU A 366 -4.98 1.00 -4.41
C LEU A 366 -3.67 0.76 -3.63
N CYS A 367 -2.67 1.63 -3.75
CA CYS A 367 -1.33 1.42 -3.19
C CYS A 367 -1.31 1.59 -1.66
N GLY A 368 -1.73 0.57 -0.94
CA GLY A 368 -1.72 0.52 0.53
C GLY A 368 -2.49 -0.68 1.07
N PHE A 369 -2.05 -1.18 2.21
CA PHE A 369 -2.63 -2.36 2.88
C PHE A 369 -3.92 -2.08 3.68
N ALA A 370 -4.59 -0.95 3.42
CA ALA A 370 -5.81 -0.56 4.13
C ALA A 370 -7.02 -1.38 3.65
N ASN A 371 -7.23 -2.54 4.26
CA ASN A 371 -8.36 -3.45 4.03
C ASN A 371 -8.79 -4.15 5.32
N LEU A 372 -9.97 -4.80 5.31
CA LEU A 372 -10.53 -5.44 6.50
C LEU A 372 -9.65 -6.57 7.04
N SER A 373 -9.05 -7.38 6.18
CA SER A 373 -8.19 -8.51 6.60
C SER A 373 -6.91 -8.02 7.26
N SER A 374 -6.37 -6.89 6.82
CA SER A 374 -5.17 -6.27 7.36
C SER A 374 -5.35 -5.78 8.79
N ILE A 375 -6.58 -5.52 9.25
CA ILE A 375 -6.85 -5.20 10.67
C ILE A 375 -6.41 -6.38 11.55
N ALA A 376 -6.80 -7.60 11.19
CA ALA A 376 -6.44 -8.79 11.95
C ALA A 376 -4.93 -9.05 11.93
N ILE A 377 -4.27 -8.86 10.77
CA ILE A 377 -2.82 -9.02 10.61
C ILE A 377 -2.07 -8.05 11.52
N GLN A 378 -2.43 -6.77 11.48
CA GLN A 378 -1.76 -5.73 12.26
C GLN A 378 -2.03 -5.89 13.76
N LEU A 379 -3.28 -6.22 14.15
CA LEU A 379 -3.62 -6.52 15.54
C LEU A 379 -2.84 -7.72 16.06
N GLY A 380 -2.70 -8.78 15.26
CA GLY A 380 -1.91 -9.96 15.62
C GLY A 380 -0.46 -9.61 15.89
N GLY A 381 0.18 -8.85 15.01
CA GLY A 381 1.56 -8.40 15.14
C GLY A 381 1.78 -7.50 16.38
N LEU A 382 0.98 -6.45 16.52
CA LEU A 382 1.09 -5.50 17.64
C LEU A 382 0.74 -6.14 19.00
N THR A 383 -0.30 -6.99 19.06
CA THR A 383 -0.71 -7.67 20.27
C THR A 383 0.33 -8.70 20.73
N GLY A 384 1.01 -9.37 19.78
CA GLY A 384 2.13 -10.26 20.07
C GLY A 384 3.30 -9.56 20.77
N ILE A 385 3.49 -8.26 20.51
CA ILE A 385 4.54 -7.44 21.11
C ILE A 385 4.08 -6.78 22.43
N ALA A 386 2.85 -6.25 22.46
CA ALA A 386 2.28 -5.54 23.61
C ALA A 386 0.88 -6.07 23.99
N PRO A 387 0.80 -7.26 24.60
CA PRO A 387 -0.49 -7.89 24.95
C PRO A 387 -1.39 -7.02 25.85
N GLN A 388 -0.76 -6.22 26.72
CA GLN A 388 -1.46 -5.31 27.64
C GLN A 388 -2.24 -4.20 26.92
N ARG A 389 -1.89 -3.86 25.69
CA ARG A 389 -2.58 -2.83 24.88
C ARG A 389 -3.61 -3.40 23.89
N ARG A 390 -3.91 -4.71 23.94
CA ARG A 390 -4.81 -5.39 22.99
C ARG A 390 -6.16 -4.72 22.83
N GLN A 391 -6.79 -4.28 23.93
CA GLN A 391 -8.11 -3.65 23.86
C GLN A 391 -8.06 -2.29 23.17
N GLU A 392 -7.02 -1.51 23.42
CA GLU A 392 -6.81 -0.22 22.76
C GLU A 392 -6.54 -0.40 21.27
N LEU A 393 -5.64 -1.32 20.91
CA LEU A 393 -5.34 -1.67 19.53
C LEU A 393 -6.60 -2.10 18.76
N ALA A 394 -7.44 -2.94 19.36
CA ALA A 394 -8.69 -3.39 18.75
C ALA A 394 -9.67 -2.23 18.51
N ARG A 395 -9.76 -1.27 19.44
CA ARG A 395 -10.61 -0.07 19.26
C ARG A 395 -10.08 0.87 18.19
N LEU A 396 -8.77 0.94 18.00
CA LEU A 396 -8.13 1.80 17.01
C LEU A 396 -8.10 1.16 15.62
N GLY A 397 -8.16 -0.17 15.50
CA GLY A 397 -7.92 -0.91 14.27
C GLY A 397 -8.73 -0.44 13.07
N LEU A 398 -10.07 -0.37 13.19
CA LEU A 398 -10.92 0.11 12.11
C LEU A 398 -10.66 1.58 11.76
N ARG A 399 -10.46 2.43 12.78
CA ARG A 399 -10.16 3.85 12.57
C ARG A 399 -8.81 4.03 11.87
N ALA A 400 -7.80 3.25 12.23
CA ALA A 400 -6.49 3.28 11.60
C ALA A 400 -6.56 2.79 10.14
N MET A 401 -7.35 1.76 9.83
CA MET A 401 -7.61 1.33 8.47
C MET A 401 -8.25 2.46 7.64
N ILE A 402 -9.25 3.16 8.19
CA ILE A 402 -9.86 4.33 7.55
C ILE A 402 -8.80 5.42 7.34
N GLY A 403 -7.94 5.69 8.32
CA GLY A 403 -6.84 6.65 8.19
C GLY A 403 -5.87 6.30 7.07
N GLY A 404 -5.48 5.03 6.96
CA GLY A 404 -4.66 4.52 5.85
C GLY A 404 -5.35 4.66 4.49
N THR A 405 -6.65 4.33 4.43
CA THR A 405 -7.47 4.53 3.23
C THR A 405 -7.49 5.99 2.81
N LEU A 406 -7.80 6.91 3.73
CA LEU A 406 -7.83 8.36 3.44
C LEU A 406 -6.46 8.86 2.96
N SER A 407 -5.35 8.32 3.48
CA SER A 407 -3.99 8.62 3.02
C SER A 407 -3.77 8.22 1.56
N ASN A 408 -4.20 7.01 1.16
CA ASN A 408 -4.09 6.54 -0.23
C ASN A 408 -5.00 7.33 -1.16
N LEU A 409 -6.25 7.61 -0.76
CA LEU A 409 -7.18 8.42 -1.54
C LEU A 409 -6.68 9.87 -1.68
N MET A 410 -6.03 10.42 -0.65
CA MET A 410 -5.39 11.75 -0.71
C MET A 410 -4.28 11.76 -1.75
N SER A 411 -3.41 10.74 -1.77
CA SER A 411 -2.38 10.61 -2.81
C SER A 411 -3.00 10.54 -4.21
N ALA A 412 -4.07 9.75 -4.38
CA ALA A 412 -4.80 9.64 -5.63
C ALA A 412 -5.45 10.97 -6.07
N ALA A 413 -6.05 11.73 -5.14
CA ALA A 413 -6.66 13.03 -5.43
C ALA A 413 -5.61 14.09 -5.84
N ILE A 414 -4.45 14.12 -5.15
CA ILE A 414 -3.33 15.00 -5.49
C ILE A 414 -2.83 14.67 -6.91
N VAL A 415 -2.67 13.40 -7.21
CA VAL A 415 -2.22 12.93 -8.53
C VAL A 415 -3.26 13.22 -9.60
N GLY A 416 -4.54 12.98 -9.33
CA GLY A 416 -5.65 13.33 -10.22
C GLY A 416 -5.71 14.84 -10.54
N PHE A 417 -5.34 15.67 -9.58
CA PHE A 417 -5.19 17.12 -9.82
C PHE A 417 -4.05 17.41 -10.80
N PHE A 418 -2.84 16.86 -10.56
CA PHE A 418 -1.69 17.14 -11.42
C PHE A 418 -1.84 16.59 -12.83
N ILE A 419 -2.46 15.44 -13.02
CA ILE A 419 -2.67 14.87 -14.35
C ILE A 419 -3.74 15.65 -15.15
N SER A 420 -4.66 16.35 -14.45
CA SER A 420 -5.70 17.17 -15.07
C SER A 420 -5.22 18.57 -15.49
N LEU A 421 -4.00 18.97 -15.15
CA LEU A 421 -3.34 20.21 -15.59
C LEU A 421 -2.66 20.05 -16.95
#